data_3deba56751fd0670ef06706da85318a8
#
_entry.id   3deba56751fd0670ef06706da85318a8
#
_cell.length_a   1.000
_cell.length_b   1.000
_cell.length_c   1.000
_cell.angle_alpha   90.00
_cell.angle_beta   90.00
_cell.angle_gamma   90.00
#
_symmetry.space_group_name_H-M   'P 1'
#
loop_
_entity.id
_entity.type
_entity.pdbx_description
1 polymer ?
#
loop_
_entity_poly.entity_id
_entity_poly.type
_entity_poly.pdbx_seq_one_letter_code
_entity_poly.pdbx_strand_id
1 'polypeptide(L)'
;MGDNGGAICWKGESLYLSEMDAADWHTLAGQARSAGHAAVLCGLETAYVEEQFRPYDRVFKRFYTKVEYVPHLEDVTARVDKFTIYFPEGDAQKGYDALYGPVWGGRFSVAVAGADWVDIMNPGVHKGAALLLLGKRLGVPPEGMMAFGDTFNDAEMLKAAKYGFLVENGSPALREEVPFLAPPNTSSGVMQVLRRVLAQNGRVCESDFRRAK
;
A
#
# COMPACT_ATOMS: atom_id res chain seq x y z
N MET A 1 6.77 -3.45 -5.77
CA MET A 1 6.33 -2.21 -5.10
C MET A 1 5.81 -2.60 -3.73
N GLY A 2 6.31 -1.97 -2.69
CA GLY A 2 5.94 -2.16 -1.29
C GLY A 2 5.24 -0.91 -0.72
N ASP A 3 4.71 -1.02 0.49
CA ASP A 3 4.19 0.07 1.30
C ASP A 3 3.30 1.06 0.54
N ASN A 4 2.25 0.54 -0.09
CA ASN A 4 1.31 1.30 -0.93
C ASN A 4 1.97 2.16 -2.02
N GLY A 5 3.20 1.84 -2.40
CA GLY A 5 3.98 2.58 -3.40
C GLY A 5 5.08 3.46 -2.81
N GLY A 6 5.31 3.42 -1.51
CA GLY A 6 6.42 4.11 -0.83
C GLY A 6 7.79 3.57 -1.24
N ALA A 7 7.85 2.27 -1.59
CA ALA A 7 9.09 1.61 -2.01
C ALA A 7 8.92 0.87 -3.36
N ILE A 8 9.95 0.95 -4.22
CA ILE A 8 10.04 0.18 -5.46
C ILE A 8 11.39 -0.52 -5.51
N CYS A 9 11.37 -1.86 -5.52
CA CYS A 9 12.56 -2.67 -5.70
C CYS A 9 12.48 -3.44 -7.04
N TRP A 10 13.60 -3.56 -7.73
CA TRP A 10 13.73 -4.31 -8.97
C TRP A 10 15.05 -5.08 -8.98
N LYS A 11 14.97 -6.40 -9.15
CA LYS A 11 16.14 -7.30 -9.17
C LYS A 11 17.08 -7.14 -7.97
N GLY A 12 16.51 -6.90 -6.79
CA GLY A 12 17.26 -6.72 -5.55
C GLY A 12 17.78 -5.29 -5.30
N GLU A 13 17.58 -4.36 -6.23
CA GLU A 13 17.96 -2.96 -6.08
C GLU A 13 16.75 -2.10 -5.72
N SER A 14 16.92 -1.15 -4.79
CA SER A 14 15.92 -0.12 -4.49
C SER A 14 15.97 0.94 -5.59
N LEU A 15 14.91 1.01 -6.41
CA LEU A 15 14.77 2.03 -7.45
C LEU A 15 14.17 3.33 -6.93
N TYR A 16 13.40 3.25 -5.87
CA TYR A 16 12.73 4.39 -5.26
C TYR A 16 12.37 4.06 -3.82
N LEU A 17 12.52 5.05 -2.97
CA LEU A 17 12.02 5.08 -1.60
C LEU A 17 11.50 6.49 -1.32
N SER A 18 10.26 6.58 -0.91
CA SER A 18 9.66 7.82 -0.40
C SER A 18 10.01 7.99 1.08
N GLU A 19 11.29 8.32 1.35
CA GLU A 19 11.83 8.39 2.69
C GLU A 19 11.12 9.46 3.53
N MET A 20 10.68 9.09 4.72
CA MET A 20 10.11 10.00 5.70
C MET A 20 11.24 10.72 6.46
N ASP A 21 11.04 12.00 6.74
CA ASP A 21 11.97 12.76 7.58
C ASP A 21 12.00 12.19 9.00
N ALA A 22 13.22 12.03 9.55
CA ALA A 22 13.40 11.45 10.88
C ALA A 22 12.73 12.26 11.99
N ALA A 23 12.76 13.59 11.92
CA ALA A 23 12.12 14.45 12.92
C ALA A 23 10.61 14.24 12.96
N ASP A 24 10.00 13.92 11.81
CA ASP A 24 8.56 13.67 11.71
C ASP A 24 8.18 12.35 12.35
N TRP A 25 8.83 11.24 11.93
CA TRP A 25 8.45 9.96 12.50
C TRP A 25 8.89 9.78 13.94
N HIS A 26 9.92 10.50 14.44
CA HIS A 26 10.21 10.61 15.87
C HIS A 26 9.03 11.25 16.64
N THR A 27 8.46 12.33 16.09
CA THR A 27 7.29 12.97 16.68
C THR A 27 6.07 12.04 16.68
N LEU A 28 5.85 11.33 15.58
CA LEU A 28 4.79 10.31 15.47
C LEU A 28 4.99 9.18 16.48
N ALA A 29 6.22 8.69 16.66
CA ALA A 29 6.55 7.64 17.62
C ALA A 29 6.24 8.06 19.06
N GLY A 30 6.68 9.28 19.45
CA GLY A 30 6.37 9.85 20.76
C GLY A 30 4.86 10.01 20.99
N GLN A 31 4.13 10.45 19.98
CA GLN A 31 2.65 10.59 20.06
C GLN A 31 1.96 9.22 20.18
N ALA A 32 2.33 8.24 19.36
CA ALA A 32 1.77 6.89 19.42
C ALA A 32 2.03 6.24 20.79
N ARG A 33 3.26 6.37 21.30
CA ARG A 33 3.65 5.87 22.61
C ARG A 33 2.82 6.53 23.73
N SER A 34 2.65 7.85 23.69
CA SER A 34 1.85 8.59 24.68
C SER A 34 0.37 8.19 24.67
N ALA A 35 -0.15 7.80 23.52
CA ALA A 35 -1.50 7.28 23.34
C ALA A 35 -1.66 5.78 23.66
N GLY A 36 -0.55 5.08 23.93
CA GLY A 36 -0.55 3.63 24.15
C GLY A 36 -0.79 2.80 22.89
N HIS A 37 -0.62 3.38 21.72
CA HIS A 37 -0.87 2.73 20.44
C HIS A 37 0.37 1.98 19.91
N ALA A 38 0.16 0.78 19.37
CA ALA A 38 1.21 -0.02 18.77
C ALA A 38 1.59 0.55 17.40
N ALA A 39 2.77 1.19 17.33
CA ALA A 39 3.30 1.71 16.09
C ALA A 39 4.30 0.75 15.44
N VAL A 40 4.31 0.73 14.11
CA VAL A 40 5.26 0.02 13.27
C VAL A 40 5.94 1.02 12.34
N LEU A 41 7.24 1.12 12.42
CA LEU A 41 8.07 1.92 11.53
C LEU A 41 8.58 1.04 10.39
N CYS A 42 8.18 1.31 9.16
CA CYS A 42 8.47 0.47 8.01
C CYS A 42 9.73 0.95 7.28
N GLY A 43 10.75 0.10 7.26
CA GLY A 43 11.93 0.25 6.42
C GLY A 43 11.89 -0.74 5.26
N LEU A 44 12.82 -0.59 4.31
CA LEU A 44 12.88 -1.44 3.09
C LEU A 44 12.95 -2.95 3.37
N GLU A 45 13.65 -3.35 4.43
CA GLU A 45 13.89 -4.77 4.73
C GLU A 45 13.32 -5.21 6.07
N THR A 46 12.99 -4.26 6.94
CA THR A 46 12.65 -4.54 8.34
C THR A 46 11.58 -3.59 8.83
N ALA A 47 10.57 -4.14 9.48
CA ALA A 47 9.59 -3.38 10.25
C ALA A 47 10.08 -3.31 11.72
N TYR A 48 10.08 -2.12 12.30
CA TYR A 48 10.53 -1.89 13.67
C TYR A 48 9.32 -1.63 14.56
N VAL A 49 9.32 -2.27 15.74
CA VAL A 49 8.23 -2.18 16.71
C VAL A 49 8.82 -2.03 18.11
N GLU A 50 8.19 -1.27 18.99
CA GLU A 50 8.67 -1.21 20.38
C GLU A 50 8.41 -2.53 21.13
N GLU A 51 9.37 -2.91 21.99
CA GLU A 51 9.38 -4.17 22.77
C GLU A 51 8.06 -4.43 23.50
N GLN A 52 7.40 -3.40 24.03
CA GLN A 52 6.14 -3.52 24.75
C GLN A 52 4.99 -4.10 23.92
N PHE A 53 5.08 -4.00 22.59
CA PHE A 53 4.07 -4.51 21.64
C PHE A 53 4.39 -5.90 21.09
N ARG A 54 5.41 -6.57 21.61
CA ARG A 54 5.76 -7.95 21.26
C ARG A 54 4.60 -8.95 21.41
N PRO A 55 3.64 -8.80 22.33
CA PRO A 55 2.44 -9.65 22.35
C PRO A 55 1.66 -9.73 21.04
N TYR A 56 1.77 -8.73 20.17
CA TYR A 56 1.13 -8.70 18.85
C TYR A 56 2.01 -9.27 17.71
N ASP A 57 3.14 -9.90 18.00
CA ASP A 57 4.11 -10.44 17.02
C ASP A 57 3.46 -11.27 15.92
N ARG A 58 2.47 -12.13 16.27
CA ARG A 58 1.75 -12.94 15.28
C ARG A 58 0.97 -12.11 14.26
N VAL A 59 0.50 -10.92 14.65
CA VAL A 59 -0.18 -9.99 13.73
C VAL A 59 0.84 -9.34 12.82
N PHE A 60 1.91 -8.78 13.36
CA PHE A 60 2.93 -8.09 12.58
C PHE A 60 3.59 -9.03 11.55
N LYS A 61 3.93 -10.26 11.92
CA LYS A 61 4.52 -11.27 11.02
C LYS A 61 3.59 -11.77 9.90
N ARG A 62 2.32 -11.42 9.91
CA ARG A 62 1.41 -11.66 8.77
C ARG A 62 1.64 -10.66 7.63
N PHE A 63 2.15 -9.47 7.95
CA PHE A 63 2.34 -8.37 7.00
C PHE A 63 3.82 -8.08 6.70
N TYR A 64 4.71 -8.39 7.65
CA TYR A 64 6.13 -8.09 7.55
C TYR A 64 6.98 -9.36 7.64
N THR A 65 7.87 -9.54 6.68
CA THR A 65 8.76 -10.72 6.61
C THR A 65 9.79 -10.70 7.73
N LYS A 66 10.25 -9.51 8.12
CA LYS A 66 11.20 -9.29 9.21
C LYS A 66 10.67 -8.21 10.13
N VAL A 67 10.57 -8.54 11.41
CA VAL A 67 10.18 -7.62 12.49
C VAL A 67 11.31 -7.58 13.49
N GLU A 68 11.78 -6.37 13.80
CA GLU A 68 12.78 -6.11 14.83
C GLU A 68 12.14 -5.32 15.97
N TYR A 69 12.39 -5.77 17.19
CA TYR A 69 11.89 -5.11 18.39
C TYR A 69 12.95 -4.25 19.00
N VAL A 70 12.63 -2.97 19.24
CA VAL A 70 13.53 -1.96 19.77
C VAL A 70 12.96 -1.35 21.06
N PRO A 71 13.81 -0.82 21.96
CA PRO A 71 13.31 -0.11 23.14
C PRO A 71 12.45 1.10 22.80
N HIS A 72 12.93 1.92 21.86
CA HIS A 72 12.23 3.10 21.33
C HIS A 72 12.38 3.16 19.82
N LEU A 73 11.32 3.54 19.10
CA LEU A 73 11.40 3.69 17.64
C LEU A 73 12.40 4.77 17.23
N GLU A 74 12.61 5.79 18.05
CA GLU A 74 13.58 6.87 17.82
C GLU A 74 15.04 6.40 17.78
N ASP A 75 15.35 5.20 18.28
CA ASP A 75 16.69 4.59 18.21
C ASP A 75 16.99 3.98 16.83
N VAL A 76 15.97 3.89 15.95
CA VAL A 76 16.12 3.33 14.61
C VAL A 76 16.86 4.30 13.70
N THR A 77 17.91 3.80 13.03
CA THR A 77 18.72 4.57 12.08
C THR A 77 18.47 4.19 10.63
N ALA A 78 17.57 3.26 10.38
CA ALA A 78 17.20 2.81 9.03
C ALA A 78 16.41 3.88 8.28
N ARG A 79 16.51 3.84 6.95
CA ARG A 79 15.64 4.62 6.08
C ARG A 79 14.24 4.01 6.08
N VAL A 80 13.23 4.84 6.28
CA VAL A 80 11.83 4.42 6.42
C VAL A 80 10.92 5.19 5.47
N ASP A 81 9.87 4.57 5.00
CA ASP A 81 8.93 5.14 4.02
C ASP A 81 7.48 5.15 4.49
N LYS A 82 7.18 4.45 5.59
CA LYS A 82 5.84 4.41 6.16
C LYS A 82 5.89 4.29 7.69
N PHE A 83 5.00 5.00 8.33
CA PHE A 83 4.65 4.82 9.74
C PHE A 83 3.22 4.29 9.80
N THR A 84 2.99 3.18 10.49
CA THR A 84 1.64 2.61 10.62
C THR A 84 1.31 2.31 12.07
N ILE A 85 0.03 2.42 12.41
CA ILE A 85 -0.46 2.21 13.77
C ILE A 85 -1.43 1.04 13.75
N TYR A 86 -1.24 0.11 14.67
CA TYR A 86 -2.10 -1.05 14.87
C TYR A 86 -3.08 -0.81 16.02
N PHE A 87 -4.34 -1.09 15.77
CA PHE A 87 -5.46 -0.99 16.69
C PHE A 87 -6.04 -2.39 16.95
N PRO A 88 -5.67 -3.05 18.05
CA PRO A 88 -6.08 -4.43 18.30
C PRO A 88 -7.59 -4.62 18.47
N GLU A 89 -8.32 -3.56 18.84
CA GLU A 89 -9.78 -3.59 19.04
C GLU A 89 -10.57 -3.33 17.75
N GLY A 90 -9.91 -3.13 16.62
CA GLY A 90 -10.56 -2.85 15.35
C GLY A 90 -11.16 -1.45 15.23
N ASP A 91 -10.62 -0.48 15.94
CA ASP A 91 -11.13 0.89 16.02
C ASP A 91 -10.19 1.93 15.34
N ALA A 92 -9.49 1.52 14.30
CA ALA A 92 -8.56 2.38 13.55
C ALA A 92 -9.22 3.68 13.06
N GLN A 93 -10.49 3.63 12.61
CA GLN A 93 -11.23 4.83 12.19
C GLN A 93 -11.34 5.84 13.34
N LYS A 94 -11.64 5.38 14.55
CA LYS A 94 -11.72 6.24 15.73
C LYS A 94 -10.37 6.88 16.05
N GLY A 95 -9.28 6.10 15.97
CA GLY A 95 -7.93 6.62 16.16
C GLY A 95 -7.54 7.65 15.11
N TYR A 96 -7.92 7.42 13.86
CA TYR A 96 -7.76 8.38 12.76
C TYR A 96 -8.51 9.68 13.06
N ASP A 97 -9.83 9.61 13.36
CA ASP A 97 -10.68 10.79 13.54
C ASP A 97 -10.27 11.63 14.78
N ALA A 98 -9.86 10.96 15.85
CA ALA A 98 -9.52 11.61 17.10
C ALA A 98 -8.10 12.21 17.13
N LEU A 99 -7.13 11.60 16.43
CA LEU A 99 -5.73 11.94 16.64
C LEU A 99 -4.93 12.11 15.33
N TYR A 100 -4.85 11.05 14.50
CA TYR A 100 -3.87 11.05 13.43
C TYR A 100 -4.29 11.86 12.21
N GLY A 101 -5.55 11.79 11.80
CA GLY A 101 -6.10 12.55 10.68
C GLY A 101 -6.02 14.07 10.89
N PRO A 102 -6.60 14.61 11.97
CA PRO A 102 -6.58 16.05 12.25
C PRO A 102 -5.19 16.64 12.45
N VAL A 103 -4.28 15.90 13.05
CA VAL A 103 -2.93 16.41 13.37
C VAL A 103 -1.99 16.30 12.17
N TRP A 104 -2.05 15.21 11.43
CA TRP A 104 -1.05 14.87 10.41
C TRP A 104 -1.55 14.95 8.96
N GLY A 105 -2.87 14.92 8.74
CA GLY A 105 -3.44 14.90 7.38
C GLY A 105 -3.12 16.13 6.52
N GLY A 106 -2.72 17.25 7.14
CA GLY A 106 -2.24 18.42 6.41
C GLY A 106 -0.80 18.29 5.88
N ARG A 107 -0.02 17.35 6.41
CA ARG A 107 1.40 17.16 6.09
C ARG A 107 1.66 15.83 5.39
N PHE A 108 0.91 14.80 5.74
CA PHE A 108 1.07 13.43 5.25
C PHE A 108 -0.20 12.90 4.60
N SER A 109 -0.06 11.87 3.80
CA SER A 109 -1.17 11.00 3.45
C SER A 109 -1.46 10.10 4.65
N VAL A 110 -2.58 10.35 5.34
CA VAL A 110 -3.03 9.55 6.49
C VAL A 110 -4.28 8.81 6.07
N ALA A 111 -4.26 7.49 6.13
CA ALA A 111 -5.35 6.65 5.66
C ALA A 111 -5.67 5.49 6.61
N VAL A 112 -6.96 5.22 6.78
CA VAL A 112 -7.41 4.00 7.46
C VAL A 112 -7.26 2.82 6.51
N ALA A 113 -6.53 1.79 6.93
CA ALA A 113 -6.26 0.58 6.17
C ALA A 113 -6.97 -0.63 6.84
N GLY A 114 -8.25 -0.78 6.55
CA GLY A 114 -9.11 -1.77 7.20
C GLY A 114 -9.54 -1.37 8.60
N ALA A 115 -9.97 -2.34 9.42
CA ALA A 115 -10.46 -2.07 10.77
C ALA A 115 -9.33 -1.75 11.77
N ASP A 116 -8.14 -2.30 11.52
CA ASP A 116 -7.08 -2.43 12.52
C ASP A 116 -5.89 -1.49 12.30
N TRP A 117 -5.82 -0.76 11.18
CA TRP A 117 -4.61 -0.02 10.81
C TRP A 117 -4.86 1.41 10.37
N VAL A 118 -3.95 2.30 10.75
CA VAL A 118 -3.81 3.65 10.18
C VAL A 118 -2.42 3.78 9.58
N ASP A 119 -2.34 4.01 8.28
CA ASP A 119 -1.09 4.24 7.54
C ASP A 119 -0.81 5.74 7.40
N ILE A 120 0.42 6.14 7.65
CA ILE A 120 0.94 7.50 7.48
C ILE A 120 2.14 7.45 6.54
N MET A 121 2.07 8.16 5.43
CA MET A 121 3.08 8.18 4.37
C MET A 121 3.27 9.59 3.84
N ASN A 122 4.37 9.83 3.15
CA ASN A 122 4.57 11.11 2.47
C ASN A 122 3.42 11.44 1.50
N PRO A 123 3.11 12.72 1.28
CA PRO A 123 2.07 13.13 0.34
C PRO A 123 2.30 12.58 -1.07
N GLY A 124 1.23 12.16 -1.73
CA GLY A 124 1.29 11.64 -3.09
C GLY A 124 1.82 10.21 -3.23
N VAL A 125 2.14 9.54 -2.12
CA VAL A 125 2.49 8.12 -2.12
C VAL A 125 1.21 7.30 -2.26
N HIS A 126 1.08 6.63 -3.39
CA HIS A 126 0.02 5.66 -3.67
C HIS A 126 0.45 4.72 -4.81
N LYS A 127 -0.19 3.56 -4.92
CA LYS A 127 0.19 2.52 -5.91
C LYS A 127 0.21 3.01 -7.36
N GLY A 128 -0.65 3.96 -7.73
CA GLY A 128 -0.68 4.55 -9.06
C GLY A 128 0.57 5.38 -9.37
N ALA A 129 1.01 6.25 -8.44
CA ALA A 129 2.24 7.01 -8.60
C ALA A 129 3.46 6.09 -8.76
N ALA A 130 3.53 5.03 -7.95
CA ALA A 130 4.59 4.03 -8.05
C ALA A 130 4.57 3.26 -9.37
N LEU A 131 3.39 2.90 -9.89
CA LEU A 131 3.24 2.26 -11.19
C LEU A 131 3.77 3.14 -12.31
N LEU A 132 3.39 4.43 -12.32
CA LEU A 132 3.85 5.39 -13.33
C LEU A 132 5.37 5.62 -13.24
N LEU A 133 5.91 5.72 -12.02
CA LEU A 133 7.34 5.86 -11.82
C LEU A 133 8.12 4.64 -12.33
N LEU A 134 7.63 3.44 -12.02
CA LEU A 134 8.21 2.19 -12.52
C LEU A 134 8.15 2.12 -14.04
N GLY A 135 7.00 2.47 -14.62
CA GLY A 135 6.84 2.53 -16.08
C GLY A 135 7.82 3.48 -16.75
N LYS A 136 7.98 4.69 -16.21
CA LYS A 136 8.97 5.66 -16.68
C LYS A 136 10.39 5.08 -16.62
N ARG A 137 10.73 4.38 -15.55
CA ARG A 137 12.04 3.73 -15.36
C ARG A 137 12.30 2.62 -16.39
N LEU A 138 11.26 1.87 -16.74
CA LEU A 138 11.33 0.73 -17.68
C LEU A 138 11.04 1.12 -19.13
N GLY A 139 10.73 2.39 -19.42
CA GLY A 139 10.34 2.85 -20.74
C GLY A 139 8.98 2.32 -21.20
N VAL A 140 8.09 1.97 -20.26
CA VAL A 140 6.74 1.46 -20.53
C VAL A 140 5.73 2.58 -20.29
N PRO A 141 5.04 3.07 -21.34
CA PRO A 141 4.01 4.10 -21.17
C PRO A 141 2.71 3.49 -20.58
N PRO A 142 1.80 4.31 -20.03
CA PRO A 142 0.53 3.84 -19.46
C PRO A 142 -0.30 2.93 -20.39
N GLU A 143 -0.21 3.15 -21.70
CA GLU A 143 -0.86 2.38 -22.76
C GLU A 143 -0.35 0.93 -22.83
N GLY A 144 0.85 0.68 -22.33
CA GLY A 144 1.44 -0.66 -22.22
C GLY A 144 1.30 -1.29 -20.84
N MET A 145 0.59 -0.64 -19.92
CA MET A 145 0.48 -1.12 -18.55
C MET A 145 -0.83 -1.88 -18.31
N MET A 146 -0.71 -2.95 -17.53
CA MET A 146 -1.86 -3.71 -17.00
C MET A 146 -1.74 -3.76 -15.47
N ALA A 147 -2.86 -3.48 -14.79
CA ALA A 147 -2.94 -3.50 -13.33
C ALA A 147 -4.18 -4.23 -12.86
N PHE A 148 -4.09 -4.85 -11.69
CA PHE A 148 -5.19 -5.56 -11.04
C PHE A 148 -5.30 -5.10 -9.59
N GLY A 149 -6.54 -4.95 -9.11
CA GLY A 149 -6.79 -4.50 -7.75
C GLY A 149 -8.18 -4.90 -7.27
N ASP A 150 -8.45 -4.66 -5.99
CA ASP A 150 -9.70 -5.04 -5.32
C ASP A 150 -10.26 -3.96 -4.39
N THR A 151 -9.45 -3.03 -3.88
CA THR A 151 -9.84 -2.06 -2.88
C THR A 151 -9.42 -0.62 -3.23
N PHE A 152 -9.84 0.34 -2.40
CA PHE A 152 -9.62 1.77 -2.67
C PHE A 152 -8.16 2.19 -2.80
N ASN A 153 -7.23 1.51 -2.12
CA ASN A 153 -5.80 1.78 -2.26
C ASN A 153 -5.23 1.40 -3.63
N ASP A 154 -5.99 0.65 -4.44
CA ASP A 154 -5.65 0.29 -5.82
C ASP A 154 -6.24 1.26 -6.84
N ALA A 155 -7.20 2.11 -6.46
CA ALA A 155 -7.98 2.94 -7.38
C ALA A 155 -7.09 3.75 -8.35
N GLU A 156 -6.11 4.46 -7.81
CA GLU A 156 -5.21 5.27 -8.63
C GLU A 156 -4.30 4.44 -9.54
N MET A 157 -3.92 3.24 -9.12
CA MET A 157 -3.17 2.30 -9.94
C MET A 157 -4.01 1.78 -11.12
N LEU A 158 -5.27 1.43 -10.86
CA LEU A 158 -6.20 0.94 -11.87
C LEU A 158 -6.54 2.03 -12.90
N LYS A 159 -6.64 3.29 -12.46
CA LYS A 159 -6.85 4.45 -13.34
C LYS A 159 -5.60 4.80 -14.16
N ALA A 160 -4.41 4.66 -13.57
CA ALA A 160 -3.15 5.00 -14.22
C ALA A 160 -2.79 4.03 -15.35
N ALA A 161 -3.14 2.76 -15.25
CA ALA A 161 -2.91 1.76 -16.28
C ALA A 161 -4.03 1.80 -17.33
N LYS A 162 -3.68 1.79 -18.63
CA LYS A 162 -4.69 1.64 -19.70
C LYS A 162 -5.57 0.41 -19.48
N TYR A 163 -4.97 -0.70 -19.02
CA TYR A 163 -5.67 -1.96 -18.75
C TYR A 163 -5.79 -2.19 -17.25
N GLY A 164 -6.54 -1.32 -16.56
CA GLY A 164 -6.86 -1.45 -15.15
C GLY A 164 -8.04 -2.39 -14.93
N PHE A 165 -7.85 -3.45 -14.17
CA PHE A 165 -8.86 -4.48 -13.88
C PHE A 165 -9.21 -4.50 -12.39
N LEU A 166 -10.47 -4.23 -12.06
CA LEU A 166 -11.02 -4.55 -10.76
C LEU A 166 -11.49 -6.01 -10.77
N VAL A 167 -11.11 -6.81 -9.76
CA VAL A 167 -11.69 -8.15 -9.61
C VAL A 167 -13.17 -8.05 -9.24
N GLU A 168 -14.02 -8.94 -9.76
CA GLU A 168 -15.50 -8.86 -9.59
C GLU A 168 -15.97 -8.87 -8.14
N ASN A 169 -15.20 -9.49 -7.25
CA ASN A 169 -15.45 -9.48 -5.80
C ASN A 169 -14.70 -8.36 -5.05
N GLY A 170 -14.10 -7.41 -5.77
CA GLY A 170 -13.54 -6.18 -5.20
C GLY A 170 -14.62 -5.17 -4.81
N SER A 171 -14.20 -3.99 -4.35
CA SER A 171 -15.10 -2.92 -3.90
C SER A 171 -16.10 -2.51 -4.98
N PRO A 172 -17.41 -2.64 -4.76
CA PRO A 172 -18.43 -2.25 -5.74
C PRO A 172 -18.36 -0.76 -6.13
N ALA A 173 -17.95 0.10 -5.20
CA ALA A 173 -17.87 1.54 -5.44
C ALA A 173 -16.78 1.92 -6.46
N LEU A 174 -15.76 1.06 -6.67
CA LEU A 174 -14.73 1.30 -7.69
C LEU A 174 -15.15 0.91 -9.11
N ARG A 175 -16.25 0.17 -9.28
CA ARG A 175 -16.64 -0.35 -10.61
C ARG A 175 -16.82 0.74 -11.65
N GLU A 176 -17.36 1.87 -11.27
CA GLU A 176 -17.58 3.00 -12.19
C GLU A 176 -16.31 3.81 -12.50
N GLU A 177 -15.26 3.60 -11.72
CA GLU A 177 -14.01 4.36 -11.83
C GLU A 177 -12.93 3.66 -12.65
N VAL A 178 -13.12 2.38 -12.95
CA VAL A 178 -12.10 1.54 -13.61
C VAL A 178 -12.53 1.10 -15.01
N PRO A 179 -11.58 0.81 -15.95
CA PRO A 179 -11.93 0.43 -17.30
C PRO A 179 -12.54 -0.96 -17.42
N PHE A 180 -12.00 -1.95 -16.69
CA PHE A 180 -12.35 -3.37 -16.90
C PHE A 180 -12.61 -4.12 -15.60
N LEU A 181 -13.35 -5.25 -15.73
CA LEU A 181 -13.52 -6.25 -14.67
C LEU A 181 -12.75 -7.52 -15.03
N ALA A 182 -12.03 -8.08 -14.06
CA ALA A 182 -11.50 -9.42 -14.08
C ALA A 182 -12.45 -10.37 -13.31
N PRO A 183 -12.50 -11.67 -13.62
CA PRO A 183 -13.21 -12.63 -12.79
C PRO A 183 -12.73 -12.57 -11.32
N PRO A 184 -13.52 -13.10 -10.36
CA PRO A 184 -13.16 -12.98 -8.96
C PRO A 184 -11.82 -13.66 -8.62
N ASN A 185 -11.15 -13.16 -7.61
CA ASN A 185 -9.86 -13.72 -7.15
C ASN A 185 -10.00 -15.18 -6.69
N THR A 186 -11.17 -15.56 -6.16
CA THR A 186 -11.51 -16.94 -5.76
C THR A 186 -11.49 -17.95 -6.91
N SER A 187 -11.60 -17.47 -8.15
CA SER A 187 -11.49 -18.29 -9.38
C SER A 187 -10.20 -18.02 -10.16
N SER A 188 -9.18 -17.44 -9.53
CA SER A 188 -7.93 -17.04 -10.19
C SER A 188 -8.12 -16.05 -11.34
N GLY A 189 -9.00 -15.06 -11.17
CA GLY A 189 -9.40 -14.11 -12.21
C GLY A 189 -8.24 -13.39 -12.89
N VAL A 190 -7.23 -12.95 -12.14
CA VAL A 190 -6.02 -12.33 -12.69
C VAL A 190 -5.34 -13.27 -13.69
N MET A 191 -5.17 -14.56 -13.33
CA MET A 191 -4.53 -15.56 -14.19
C MET A 191 -5.35 -15.86 -15.45
N GLN A 192 -6.69 -15.79 -15.36
CA GLN A 192 -7.54 -15.96 -16.53
C GLN A 192 -7.33 -14.84 -17.54
N VAL A 193 -7.26 -13.59 -17.09
CA VAL A 193 -6.95 -12.43 -17.95
C VAL A 193 -5.56 -12.57 -18.57
N LEU A 194 -4.54 -12.85 -17.75
CA LEU A 194 -3.15 -12.99 -18.23
C LEU A 194 -3.01 -14.12 -19.25
N ARG A 195 -3.66 -15.27 -19.07
CA ARG A 195 -3.63 -16.38 -20.03
C ARG A 195 -4.23 -15.98 -21.38
N ARG A 196 -5.32 -15.20 -21.41
CA ARG A 196 -5.89 -14.68 -22.65
C ARG A 196 -4.91 -13.78 -23.40
N VAL A 197 -4.28 -12.84 -22.68
CA VAL A 197 -3.28 -11.94 -23.26
C VAL A 197 -2.09 -12.71 -23.81
N LEU A 198 -1.58 -13.69 -23.07
CA LEU A 198 -0.46 -14.54 -23.51
C LEU A 198 -0.82 -15.38 -24.74
N ALA A 199 -2.03 -15.94 -24.80
CA ALA A 199 -2.52 -16.70 -25.97
C ALA A 199 -2.61 -15.84 -27.24
N GLN A 200 -2.65 -14.52 -27.10
CA GLN A 200 -2.66 -13.54 -28.20
C GLN A 200 -1.29 -12.87 -28.39
N ASN A 201 -0.20 -13.54 -27.98
CA ASN A 201 1.18 -13.02 -28.08
C ASN A 201 1.36 -11.66 -27.41
N GLY A 202 0.72 -11.44 -26.26
CA GLY A 202 0.80 -10.20 -25.49
C GLY A 202 -0.09 -9.07 -26.00
N ARG A 203 -0.94 -9.30 -27.00
CA ARG A 203 -1.90 -8.29 -27.46
C ARG A 203 -3.12 -8.27 -26.54
N VAL A 204 -3.55 -7.09 -26.17
CA VAL A 204 -4.79 -6.90 -25.41
C VAL A 204 -5.90 -6.48 -26.38
N CYS A 205 -6.84 -7.36 -26.64
CA CYS A 205 -8.05 -7.03 -27.37
C CYS A 205 -9.13 -6.65 -26.34
N GLU A 206 -9.50 -5.37 -26.31
CA GLU A 206 -10.42 -4.85 -25.29
C GLU A 206 -11.80 -5.52 -25.33
N SER A 207 -12.23 -5.97 -26.53
CA SER A 207 -13.50 -6.71 -26.69
C SER A 207 -13.53 -8.06 -25.98
N ASP A 208 -12.38 -8.62 -25.61
CA ASP A 208 -12.29 -9.90 -24.90
C ASP A 208 -12.53 -9.76 -23.39
N PHE A 209 -12.61 -8.52 -22.91
CA PHE A 209 -12.73 -8.22 -21.50
C PHE A 209 -14.04 -7.49 -21.20
N ARG A 210 -14.65 -7.84 -20.07
CA ARG A 210 -15.85 -7.18 -19.59
C ARG A 210 -15.51 -5.73 -19.18
N ARG A 211 -16.19 -4.77 -19.78
CA ARG A 211 -16.14 -3.38 -19.34
C ARG A 211 -16.77 -3.25 -17.94
N ALA A 212 -16.24 -2.38 -17.14
CA ALA A 212 -16.76 -2.09 -15.80
C ALA A 212 -18.04 -1.22 -15.87
N LYS A 213 -18.20 -0.47 -16.98
CA LYS A 213 -19.37 0.37 -17.29
C LYS A 213 -20.23 -0.28 -18.35
#